data_07ab3d1c2b8b5144b0f29cfe068e2c57
#
_entry.id   07ab3d1c2b8b5144b0f29cfe068e2c57
#
_cell.length_a   1.000
_cell.length_b   1.000
_cell.length_c   1.000
_cell.angle_alpha   90.00
_cell.angle_beta   90.00
_cell.angle_gamma   90.00
#
_symmetry.space_group_name_H-M   'P 1'
#
loop_
_entity.id
_entity.type
_entity.pdbx_description
1 polymer ?
#
loop_
_entity_poly.entity_id
_entity_poly.type
_entity_poly.pdbx_seq_one_letter_code
_entity_poly.pdbx_strand_id
1 'polypeptide(L)'
;LQAYLATQQHSHSSRLIEQTDISSLEQAEQSQFIWLAADYLSQQQRYVLASKLLLQLTQSPVAQQDFPLHQQLLWQNLSALSDSQLDALRTNASARALAWISLAQLSRRNIGQPEQLQQAFSEWQQRNPRFAAEQALPEAVRQLFQLTPYQPRHLAVLLPLSGQFRQHAQAIQYGMLAAASQHNNTRLSFIDSQQPAAELQMQISQLQADFVVGPLLKDQVDSISQQPDWHWPTLFLNSKDPNTAVKAEQFYFALSMEDEATQMAQLFQQKNYRRPVVISSANNISQRMQQRFISQWQQQGNTTPEHYTFNAKADLESLIAKLLETDRSSARVKQIGSLLNDKLEADPHSRLDIDAIYLIADPVQTRLFKPFVDVSVSQTAPKLPVYASSRSHSTGLDSTDLRDLNGLTFTEMPWMLGEQTTQALRQQYQQLFPEQDETLQRLFGMGFDAYNLIGSLRQQQQLPAAIFAGLTGQLRLNKDGSLTRQLSWAMYRNNRLRPVQEP
;
A
#
# COMPACT_ATOMS: atom_id res chain seq x y z
N LEU A 1 4.24 35.93 -5.67
CA LEU A 1 3.87 34.64 -5.11
C LEU A 1 3.17 34.82 -3.75
N GLN A 2 3.78 35.57 -2.82
CA GLN A 2 3.23 35.78 -1.47
C GLN A 2 1.79 36.33 -1.49
N ALA A 3 1.47 37.28 -2.38
CA ALA A 3 0.13 37.84 -2.51
C ALA A 3 -0.90 36.80 -2.99
N TYR A 4 -0.54 35.94 -3.95
CA TYR A 4 -1.41 34.85 -4.42
C TYR A 4 -1.63 33.78 -3.38
N LEU A 5 -0.60 33.45 -2.58
CA LEU A 5 -0.71 32.51 -1.47
C LEU A 5 -1.63 33.05 -0.36
N ALA A 6 -1.47 34.32 0.01
CA ALA A 6 -2.32 34.99 1.02
C ALA A 6 -3.80 35.04 0.61
N THR A 7 -4.10 35.12 -0.68
CA THR A 7 -5.47 35.14 -1.24
C THR A 7 -5.99 33.78 -1.68
N GLN A 8 -5.27 32.69 -1.38
CA GLN A 8 -5.62 31.28 -1.72
C GLN A 8 -5.88 31.05 -3.22
N GLN A 9 -5.20 31.79 -4.09
CA GLN A 9 -5.34 31.65 -5.54
C GLN A 9 -4.39 30.53 -6.07
N HIS A 10 -4.74 29.28 -5.79
CA HIS A 10 -3.89 28.09 -6.05
C HIS A 10 -3.48 27.94 -7.53
N SER A 11 -4.38 28.20 -8.48
CA SER A 11 -4.07 28.09 -9.91
C SER A 11 -3.03 29.12 -10.37
N HIS A 12 -3.09 30.34 -9.85
CA HIS A 12 -2.13 31.41 -10.15
C HIS A 12 -0.79 31.14 -9.46
N SER A 13 -0.79 30.65 -8.22
CA SER A 13 0.41 30.26 -7.48
C SER A 13 1.18 29.17 -8.21
N SER A 14 0.50 28.09 -8.63
CA SER A 14 1.12 26.98 -9.37
C SER A 14 1.72 27.43 -10.69
N ARG A 15 0.98 28.23 -11.48
CA ARG A 15 1.45 28.78 -12.75
C ARG A 15 2.69 29.67 -12.58
N LEU A 16 2.68 30.53 -11.54
CA LEU A 16 3.80 31.40 -11.25
C LEU A 16 5.05 30.60 -10.89
N ILE A 17 4.90 29.55 -10.07
CA ILE A 17 6.03 28.68 -9.68
C ILE A 17 6.62 27.96 -10.90
N GLU A 18 5.78 27.52 -11.84
CA GLU A 18 6.23 26.80 -13.04
C GLU A 18 6.85 27.71 -14.11
N GLN A 19 6.43 28.98 -14.18
CA GLN A 19 6.87 29.91 -15.21
C GLN A 19 8.02 30.85 -14.79
N THR A 20 8.32 30.94 -13.49
CA THR A 20 9.38 31.85 -13.02
C THR A 20 10.76 31.26 -13.26
N ASP A 21 11.57 31.96 -14.03
CA ASP A 21 13.00 31.66 -14.11
C ASP A 21 13.70 32.20 -12.85
N ILE A 22 13.97 31.28 -11.92
CA ILE A 22 14.59 31.61 -10.63
C ILE A 22 15.96 32.26 -10.82
N SER A 23 16.69 31.91 -11.87
CA SER A 23 18.03 32.45 -12.14
C SER A 23 18.02 33.94 -12.49
N SER A 24 16.89 34.48 -12.91
CA SER A 24 16.69 35.90 -13.22
C SER A 24 16.44 36.79 -12.02
N LEU A 25 16.19 36.25 -10.84
CA LEU A 25 15.92 36.98 -9.61
C LEU A 25 17.20 37.34 -8.88
N GLU A 26 17.17 38.41 -8.06
CA GLU A 26 18.28 38.71 -7.13
C GLU A 26 18.45 37.59 -6.08
N GLN A 27 19.65 37.38 -5.55
CA GLN A 27 19.97 36.26 -4.68
C GLN A 27 19.08 36.19 -3.43
N ALA A 28 18.73 37.31 -2.82
CA ALA A 28 17.82 37.36 -1.68
C ALA A 28 16.39 36.97 -2.08
N GLU A 29 15.92 37.46 -3.24
CA GLU A 29 14.61 37.13 -3.77
C GLU A 29 14.52 35.67 -4.22
N GLN A 30 15.59 35.12 -4.78
CA GLN A 30 15.68 33.68 -5.11
C GLN A 30 15.40 32.81 -3.88
N SER A 31 16.07 33.08 -2.76
CA SER A 31 15.92 32.31 -1.53
C SER A 31 14.50 32.40 -0.97
N GLN A 32 13.93 33.60 -0.96
CA GLN A 32 12.55 33.81 -0.49
C GLN A 32 11.51 33.15 -1.41
N PHE A 33 11.69 33.28 -2.74
CA PHE A 33 10.82 32.64 -3.72
C PHE A 33 10.84 31.12 -3.60
N ILE A 34 12.04 30.52 -3.53
CA ILE A 34 12.22 29.07 -3.40
C ILE A 34 11.56 28.56 -2.11
N TRP A 35 11.73 29.28 -0.99
CA TRP A 35 11.09 28.92 0.27
C TRP A 35 9.55 28.92 0.17
N LEU A 36 8.96 30.02 -0.29
CA LEU A 36 7.51 30.12 -0.42
C LEU A 36 6.93 29.11 -1.40
N ALA A 37 7.63 28.85 -2.51
CA ALA A 37 7.23 27.88 -3.50
C ALA A 37 7.31 26.44 -2.93
N ALA A 38 8.38 26.13 -2.21
CA ALA A 38 8.56 24.79 -1.63
C ALA A 38 7.57 24.53 -0.49
N ASP A 39 7.29 25.51 0.36
CA ASP A 39 6.28 25.39 1.42
C ASP A 39 4.89 25.15 0.81
N TYR A 40 4.49 25.94 -0.18
CA TYR A 40 3.25 25.75 -0.90
C TYR A 40 3.14 24.37 -1.55
N LEU A 41 4.18 23.94 -2.28
CA LEU A 41 4.23 22.62 -2.91
C LEU A 41 4.16 21.47 -1.89
N SER A 42 4.79 21.65 -0.75
CA SER A 42 4.73 20.70 0.37
C SER A 42 3.31 20.55 0.92
N GLN A 43 2.60 21.67 1.12
CA GLN A 43 1.20 21.67 1.54
C GLN A 43 0.28 20.99 0.50
N GLN A 44 0.60 21.11 -0.79
CA GLN A 44 -0.08 20.41 -1.89
C GLN A 44 0.40 18.97 -2.09
N GLN A 45 1.22 18.43 -1.21
CA GLN A 45 1.80 17.07 -1.26
C GLN A 45 2.66 16.82 -2.53
N ARG A 46 3.12 17.87 -3.22
CA ARG A 46 4.03 17.78 -4.38
C ARG A 46 5.49 17.70 -3.91
N TYR A 47 5.78 16.68 -3.07
CA TYR A 47 7.03 16.56 -2.32
C TYR A 47 8.31 16.50 -3.18
N VAL A 48 8.24 15.88 -4.37
CA VAL A 48 9.39 15.81 -5.30
C VAL A 48 9.83 17.21 -5.73
N LEU A 49 8.88 18.05 -6.12
CA LEU A 49 9.18 19.42 -6.58
C LEU A 49 9.63 20.31 -5.43
N ALA A 50 8.97 20.20 -4.28
CA ALA A 50 9.38 20.91 -3.07
C ALA A 50 10.82 20.54 -2.67
N SER A 51 11.16 19.25 -2.65
CA SER A 51 12.51 18.76 -2.35
C SER A 51 13.54 19.28 -3.34
N LYS A 52 13.22 19.27 -4.66
CA LYS A 52 14.11 19.76 -5.70
C LYS A 52 14.46 21.24 -5.49
N LEU A 53 13.48 22.07 -5.17
CA LEU A 53 13.70 23.49 -4.86
C LEU A 53 14.53 23.70 -3.60
N LEU A 54 14.18 23.00 -2.50
CA LEU A 54 14.89 23.12 -1.22
C LEU A 54 16.35 22.64 -1.31
N LEU A 55 16.63 21.60 -2.11
CA LEU A 55 18.00 21.13 -2.33
C LEU A 55 18.87 22.18 -3.04
N GLN A 56 18.28 23.09 -3.85
CA GLN A 56 19.01 24.22 -4.44
C GLN A 56 19.43 25.24 -3.37
N LEU A 57 18.58 25.51 -2.38
CA LEU A 57 18.91 26.42 -1.27
C LEU A 57 20.08 25.94 -0.41
N THR A 58 20.34 24.64 -0.35
CA THR A 58 21.47 24.11 0.43
C THR A 58 22.82 24.62 -0.06
N GLN A 59 22.88 25.23 -1.25
CA GLN A 59 24.10 25.78 -1.87
C GLN A 59 24.25 27.29 -1.64
N SER A 60 23.22 27.98 -1.14
CA SER A 60 23.21 29.43 -1.02
C SER A 60 23.78 29.91 0.32
N PRO A 61 24.72 30.89 0.34
CA PRO A 61 25.29 31.47 1.57
C PRO A 61 24.29 32.33 2.35
N VAL A 62 23.18 32.77 1.77
CA VAL A 62 22.21 33.70 2.38
C VAL A 62 21.26 32.98 3.37
N ALA A 63 21.23 31.66 3.36
CA ALA A 63 20.28 30.85 4.12
C ALA A 63 20.62 30.69 5.63
N GLN A 64 21.61 31.38 6.19
CA GLN A 64 22.09 31.09 7.56
C GLN A 64 21.12 31.47 8.68
N GLN A 65 20.28 32.49 8.54
CA GLN A 65 19.36 32.92 9.61
C GLN A 65 18.07 32.07 9.69
N ASP A 66 17.53 31.65 8.53
CA ASP A 66 16.30 30.82 8.45
C ASP A 66 16.61 29.34 8.22
N PHE A 67 17.88 28.97 8.32
CA PHE A 67 18.42 27.68 7.97
C PHE A 67 17.74 26.48 8.70
N PRO A 68 17.39 26.57 10.01
CA PRO A 68 16.74 25.45 10.71
C PRO A 68 15.35 25.11 10.15
N LEU A 69 14.56 26.12 9.78
CA LEU A 69 13.23 25.92 9.22
C LEU A 69 13.32 25.31 7.81
N HIS A 70 14.28 25.76 6.99
CA HIS A 70 14.55 25.20 5.67
C HIS A 70 14.97 23.75 5.74
N GLN A 71 15.84 23.39 6.67
CA GLN A 71 16.27 22.01 6.89
C GLN A 71 15.13 21.11 7.37
N GLN A 72 14.30 21.62 8.27
CA GLN A 72 13.13 20.89 8.75
C GLN A 72 12.15 20.60 7.61
N LEU A 73 11.84 21.61 6.79
CA LEU A 73 10.95 21.45 5.63
C LEU A 73 11.57 20.51 4.59
N LEU A 74 12.87 20.64 4.32
CA LEU A 74 13.58 19.72 3.43
C LEU A 74 13.50 18.28 3.93
N TRP A 75 13.78 18.05 5.21
CA TRP A 75 13.67 16.72 5.79
C TRP A 75 12.27 16.15 5.71
N GLN A 76 11.24 16.94 6.04
CA GLN A 76 9.84 16.51 5.92
C GLN A 76 9.49 16.08 4.50
N ASN A 77 9.92 16.84 3.50
CA ASN A 77 9.66 16.50 2.09
C ASN A 77 10.45 15.26 1.65
N LEU A 78 11.77 15.18 1.94
CA LEU A 78 12.58 14.01 1.59
C LEU A 78 12.09 12.73 2.29
N SER A 79 11.64 12.85 3.53
CA SER A 79 11.10 11.71 4.28
C SER A 79 9.75 11.22 3.74
N ALA A 80 9.04 12.02 2.95
CA ALA A 80 7.80 11.65 2.27
C ALA A 80 7.99 10.99 0.90
N LEU A 81 9.20 11.02 0.32
CA LEU A 81 9.50 10.48 -1.01
C LEU A 81 9.77 8.96 -0.96
N SER A 82 9.48 8.24 -2.03
CA SER A 82 9.91 6.85 -2.23
C SER A 82 11.41 6.78 -2.57
N ASP A 83 12.00 5.58 -2.48
CA ASP A 83 13.42 5.40 -2.84
C ASP A 83 13.67 5.70 -4.32
N SER A 84 12.75 5.32 -5.23
CA SER A 84 12.84 5.65 -6.65
C SER A 84 12.78 7.17 -6.91
N GLN A 85 11.95 7.91 -6.17
CA GLN A 85 11.88 9.37 -6.24
C GLN A 85 13.16 10.03 -5.69
N LEU A 86 13.72 9.49 -4.59
CA LEU A 86 15.01 9.96 -4.08
C LEU A 86 16.15 9.70 -5.04
N ASP A 87 16.18 8.53 -5.70
CA ASP A 87 17.18 8.23 -6.72
C ASP A 87 17.07 9.16 -7.92
N ALA A 88 15.86 9.52 -8.35
CA ALA A 88 15.65 10.50 -9.41
C ALA A 88 16.22 11.90 -9.06
N LEU A 89 16.20 12.30 -7.78
CA LEU A 89 16.78 13.55 -7.31
C LEU A 89 18.32 13.57 -7.29
N ARG A 90 18.99 12.41 -7.40
CA ARG A 90 20.47 12.32 -7.41
C ARG A 90 21.09 12.87 -8.70
N THR A 91 20.34 12.88 -9.80
CA THR A 91 20.82 13.35 -11.08
C THR A 91 21.16 14.85 -11.01
N ASN A 92 22.41 15.21 -11.28
CA ASN A 92 22.94 16.57 -11.19
C ASN A 92 22.88 17.22 -9.79
N ALA A 93 22.76 16.40 -8.72
CA ALA A 93 22.73 16.90 -7.36
C ALA A 93 24.14 17.31 -6.87
N SER A 94 24.21 18.40 -6.08
CA SER A 94 25.45 18.81 -5.41
C SER A 94 25.86 17.81 -4.32
N ALA A 95 27.11 17.89 -3.84
CA ALA A 95 27.58 17.05 -2.75
C ALA A 95 26.71 17.19 -1.48
N ARG A 96 26.23 18.41 -1.18
CA ARG A 96 25.30 18.65 -0.04
C ARG A 96 23.93 18.02 -0.28
N ALA A 97 23.39 18.15 -1.49
CA ALA A 97 22.12 17.54 -1.86
C ALA A 97 22.21 16.00 -1.79
N LEU A 98 23.33 15.42 -2.30
CA LEU A 98 23.57 13.97 -2.20
C LEU A 98 23.66 13.49 -0.75
N ALA A 99 24.25 14.29 0.15
CA ALA A 99 24.30 13.96 1.57
C ALA A 99 22.88 13.89 2.17
N TRP A 100 22.01 14.87 1.90
CA TRP A 100 20.61 14.84 2.35
C TRP A 100 19.80 13.66 1.78
N ILE A 101 19.94 13.41 0.50
CA ILE A 101 19.27 12.29 -0.17
C ILE A 101 19.73 10.95 0.44
N SER A 102 21.06 10.79 0.61
CA SER A 102 21.60 9.56 1.22
C SER A 102 21.18 9.39 2.68
N LEU A 103 21.04 10.48 3.45
CA LEU A 103 20.51 10.44 4.81
C LEU A 103 19.04 9.96 4.85
N ALA A 104 18.22 10.47 3.95
CA ALA A 104 16.83 10.04 3.82
C ALA A 104 16.71 8.56 3.41
N GLN A 105 17.55 8.08 2.50
CA GLN A 105 17.59 6.66 2.12
C GLN A 105 18.08 5.76 3.26
N LEU A 106 19.14 6.18 3.96
CA LEU A 106 19.70 5.46 5.10
C LEU A 106 18.68 5.27 6.21
N SER A 107 17.91 6.31 6.53
CA SER A 107 16.91 6.27 7.59
C SER A 107 15.82 5.22 7.39
N ARG A 108 15.61 4.77 6.17
CA ARG A 108 14.58 3.80 5.79
C ARG A 108 15.09 2.36 5.69
N ARG A 109 16.35 2.18 5.28
CA ARG A 109 16.92 0.84 5.02
C ARG A 109 17.01 -0.03 6.25
N ASN A 110 17.12 0.59 7.43
CA ASN A 110 17.34 -0.11 8.69
C ASN A 110 16.15 0.04 9.64
N ILE A 111 14.93 0.04 9.08
CA ILE A 111 13.70 0.07 9.89
C ILE A 111 13.61 -1.18 10.74
N GLY A 112 13.36 -1.00 12.03
CA GLY A 112 13.29 -2.09 13.01
C GLY A 112 14.66 -2.61 13.48
N GLN A 113 15.78 -2.08 12.96
CA GLN A 113 17.13 -2.49 13.31
C GLN A 113 17.95 -1.31 13.87
N PRO A 114 17.74 -0.89 15.13
CA PRO A 114 18.29 0.34 15.69
C PRO A 114 19.81 0.37 15.72
N GLU A 115 20.45 -0.75 16.02
CA GLU A 115 21.92 -0.84 16.07
C GLU A 115 22.53 -0.63 14.68
N GLN A 116 21.95 -1.25 13.66
CA GLN A 116 22.39 -1.06 12.28
C GLN A 116 22.11 0.36 11.78
N LEU A 117 20.99 0.96 12.21
CA LEU A 117 20.67 2.35 11.89
C LEU A 117 21.69 3.31 12.49
N GLN A 118 22.06 3.12 13.77
CA GLN A 118 23.08 3.94 14.45
C GLN A 118 24.46 3.76 13.82
N GLN A 119 24.86 2.54 13.50
CA GLN A 119 26.12 2.28 12.82
C GLN A 119 26.15 2.94 11.44
N ALA A 120 25.12 2.75 10.64
CA ALA A 120 25.02 3.34 9.31
C ALA A 120 25.01 4.88 9.35
N PHE A 121 24.39 5.47 10.37
CA PHE A 121 24.42 6.91 10.59
C PHE A 121 25.84 7.41 10.99
N SER A 122 26.53 6.70 11.85
CA SER A 122 27.91 7.01 12.22
C SER A 122 28.84 6.95 11.00
N GLU A 123 28.68 5.94 10.15
CA GLU A 123 29.41 5.84 8.88
C GLU A 123 29.07 6.98 7.91
N TRP A 124 27.79 7.38 7.85
CA TRP A 124 27.36 8.52 7.04
C TRP A 124 27.99 9.82 7.54
N GLN A 125 28.04 10.07 8.83
CA GLN A 125 28.71 11.23 9.42
C GLN A 125 30.21 11.27 9.07
N GLN A 126 30.91 10.14 9.13
CA GLN A 126 32.32 10.04 8.74
C GLN A 126 32.55 10.37 7.27
N ARG A 127 31.63 9.96 6.38
CA ARG A 127 31.70 10.26 4.94
C ARG A 127 31.34 11.70 4.60
N ASN A 128 30.61 12.39 5.50
CA ASN A 128 30.13 13.76 5.31
C ASN A 128 30.58 14.70 6.46
N PRO A 129 31.87 14.80 6.78
CA PRO A 129 32.36 15.53 7.96
C PRO A 129 32.06 17.04 7.89
N ARG A 130 32.12 17.64 6.71
CA ARG A 130 31.80 19.07 6.50
C ARG A 130 30.31 19.33 6.74
N PHE A 131 29.46 18.44 6.28
CA PHE A 131 28.01 18.52 6.51
C PHE A 131 27.67 18.45 7.99
N ALA A 132 28.24 17.51 8.74
CA ALA A 132 28.02 17.34 10.17
C ALA A 132 28.56 18.53 11.01
N ALA A 133 29.67 19.18 10.57
CA ALA A 133 30.27 20.29 11.26
C ALA A 133 29.58 21.65 10.98
N GLU A 134 29.08 21.84 9.75
CA GLU A 134 28.52 23.11 9.29
C GLU A 134 27.01 23.23 9.54
N GLN A 135 26.29 22.10 9.70
CA GLN A 135 24.84 22.07 9.74
C GLN A 135 24.35 21.20 10.89
N ALA A 136 23.73 21.84 11.90
CA ALA A 136 23.00 21.09 12.90
C ALA A 136 21.85 20.33 12.22
N LEU A 137 21.77 19.02 12.45
CA LEU A 137 20.66 18.20 11.92
C LEU A 137 19.34 18.66 12.54
N PRO A 138 18.22 18.63 11.76
CA PRO A 138 16.91 18.91 12.28
C PRO A 138 16.58 18.04 13.49
N GLU A 139 15.80 18.57 14.44
CA GLU A 139 15.38 17.83 15.62
C GLU A 139 14.74 16.48 15.27
N ALA A 140 13.89 16.44 14.25
CA ALA A 140 13.25 15.21 13.78
C ALA A 140 14.27 14.13 13.34
N VAL A 141 15.40 14.55 12.76
CA VAL A 141 16.49 13.62 12.39
C VAL A 141 17.21 13.11 13.62
N ARG A 142 17.53 14.01 14.57
CA ARG A 142 18.17 13.62 15.82
C ARG A 142 17.31 12.67 16.63
N GLN A 143 16.00 12.96 16.75
CA GLN A 143 15.03 12.12 17.42
C GLN A 143 14.94 10.74 16.78
N LEU A 144 14.94 10.64 15.44
CA LEU A 144 14.89 9.37 14.73
C LEU A 144 16.05 8.44 15.13
N PHE A 145 17.28 8.96 15.19
CA PHE A 145 18.46 8.17 15.56
C PHE A 145 18.59 7.91 17.07
N GLN A 146 17.85 8.64 17.92
CA GLN A 146 17.76 8.44 19.36
C GLN A 146 16.56 7.59 19.77
N LEU A 147 15.65 7.30 18.84
CA LEU A 147 14.45 6.50 19.12
C LEU A 147 14.81 5.12 19.64
N THR A 148 14.25 4.79 20.79
CA THR A 148 14.28 3.43 21.30
C THR A 148 13.11 2.66 20.66
N PRO A 149 13.38 1.64 19.82
CA PRO A 149 12.31 0.81 19.24
C PRO A 149 11.61 0.02 20.34
N TYR A 150 10.40 -0.48 20.03
CA TYR A 150 9.81 -1.47 20.90
C TYR A 150 10.63 -2.76 20.84
N GLN A 151 11.14 -3.17 21.98
CA GLN A 151 11.85 -4.44 22.18
C GLN A 151 11.22 -5.18 23.37
N PRO A 152 10.00 -5.71 23.19
CA PRO A 152 9.28 -6.34 24.29
C PRO A 152 10.06 -7.55 24.82
N ARG A 153 10.20 -7.62 26.13
CA ARG A 153 10.71 -8.80 26.82
C ARG A 153 9.62 -9.86 26.92
N HIS A 154 8.39 -9.41 27.12
CA HIS A 154 7.23 -10.27 27.22
C HIS A 154 6.05 -9.71 26.43
N LEU A 155 5.67 -10.43 25.38
CA LEU A 155 4.60 -10.10 24.47
C LEU A 155 3.34 -10.88 24.85
N ALA A 156 2.25 -10.19 25.18
CA ALA A 156 0.94 -10.81 25.31
C ALA A 156 0.22 -10.81 23.97
N VAL A 157 -0.24 -11.98 23.53
CA VAL A 157 -0.91 -12.16 22.24
C VAL A 157 -2.34 -12.58 22.47
N LEU A 158 -3.28 -11.70 22.13
CA LEU A 158 -4.72 -11.90 22.31
C LEU A 158 -5.31 -12.47 21.01
N LEU A 159 -5.70 -13.73 21.01
CA LEU A 159 -6.28 -14.41 19.85
C LEU A 159 -7.52 -15.20 20.26
N PRO A 160 -8.51 -15.41 19.37
CA PRO A 160 -9.67 -16.26 19.64
C PRO A 160 -9.26 -17.74 19.60
N LEU A 161 -8.68 -18.23 20.71
CA LEU A 161 -8.13 -19.59 20.82
C LEU A 161 -9.22 -20.65 20.97
N SER A 162 -10.46 -20.24 21.23
CA SER A 162 -11.66 -21.07 21.31
C SER A 162 -12.68 -20.69 20.23
N GLY A 163 -13.72 -21.53 20.07
CA GLY A 163 -14.82 -21.26 19.15
C GLY A 163 -14.45 -21.39 17.65
N GLN A 164 -15.29 -20.76 16.81
CA GLN A 164 -15.25 -20.92 15.34
C GLN A 164 -13.98 -20.36 14.68
N PHE A 165 -13.30 -19.40 15.30
CA PHE A 165 -12.08 -18.77 14.76
C PHE A 165 -10.78 -19.40 15.25
N ARG A 166 -10.85 -20.54 15.95
CA ARG A 166 -9.66 -21.20 16.50
C ARG A 166 -8.58 -21.51 15.46
N GLN A 167 -8.96 -22.02 14.29
CA GLN A 167 -8.00 -22.34 13.22
C GLN A 167 -7.31 -21.08 12.68
N HIS A 168 -8.06 -19.97 12.56
CA HIS A 168 -7.51 -18.68 12.17
C HIS A 168 -6.49 -18.16 13.21
N ALA A 169 -6.85 -18.27 14.49
CA ALA A 169 -5.95 -17.92 15.59
C ALA A 169 -4.67 -18.75 15.58
N GLN A 170 -4.78 -20.07 15.35
CA GLN A 170 -3.63 -20.97 15.25
C GLN A 170 -2.70 -20.59 14.10
N ALA A 171 -3.22 -20.25 12.93
CA ALA A 171 -2.39 -19.80 11.80
C ALA A 171 -1.57 -18.54 12.15
N ILE A 172 -2.19 -17.55 12.79
CA ILE A 172 -1.51 -16.33 13.27
C ILE A 172 -0.47 -16.69 14.34
N GLN A 173 -0.84 -17.54 15.30
CA GLN A 173 0.04 -18.00 16.38
C GLN A 173 1.31 -18.65 15.81
N TYR A 174 1.18 -19.57 14.86
CA TYR A 174 2.33 -20.22 14.22
C TYR A 174 3.17 -19.23 13.40
N GLY A 175 2.56 -18.26 12.73
CA GLY A 175 3.28 -17.18 12.05
C GLY A 175 4.15 -16.37 13.00
N MET A 176 3.59 -15.97 14.15
CA MET A 176 4.32 -15.26 15.20
C MET A 176 5.44 -16.10 15.81
N LEU A 177 5.20 -17.39 16.08
CA LEU A 177 6.22 -18.29 16.60
C LEU A 177 7.36 -18.51 15.60
N ALA A 178 7.04 -18.61 14.30
CA ALA A 178 8.04 -18.72 13.24
C ALA A 178 8.93 -17.46 13.16
N ALA A 179 8.35 -16.29 13.29
CA ALA A 179 9.10 -15.02 13.34
C ALA A 179 9.96 -14.93 14.63
N ALA A 180 9.38 -15.26 15.77
CA ALA A 180 10.08 -15.22 17.07
C ALA A 180 11.26 -16.21 17.13
N SER A 181 11.18 -17.36 16.44
CA SER A 181 12.28 -18.34 16.39
C SER A 181 13.55 -17.80 15.72
N GLN A 182 13.43 -16.73 14.94
CA GLN A 182 14.56 -16.05 14.32
C GLN A 182 15.24 -15.05 15.27
N HIS A 183 14.56 -14.68 16.39
CA HIS A 183 14.99 -13.67 17.34
C HIS A 183 14.74 -14.16 18.79
N ASN A 184 15.75 -14.68 19.45
CA ASN A 184 15.63 -15.44 20.70
C ASN A 184 15.32 -14.61 21.99
N ASN A 185 14.91 -13.34 21.92
CA ASN A 185 14.89 -12.47 23.08
C ASN A 185 13.49 -12.11 23.65
N THR A 186 12.41 -12.55 23.00
CA THR A 186 11.03 -12.18 23.42
C THR A 186 10.25 -13.40 23.86
N ARG A 187 9.70 -13.36 25.07
CA ARG A 187 8.75 -14.36 25.56
C ARG A 187 7.36 -14.07 25.00
N LEU A 188 6.69 -15.06 24.44
CA LEU A 188 5.30 -14.94 23.96
C LEU A 188 4.36 -15.69 24.88
N SER A 189 3.25 -15.05 25.28
CA SER A 189 2.13 -15.66 25.98
C SER A 189 0.84 -15.43 25.20
N PHE A 190 0.18 -16.54 24.83
CA PHE A 190 -1.07 -16.50 24.10
C PHE A 190 -2.24 -16.57 25.06
N ILE A 191 -3.16 -15.62 24.94
CA ILE A 191 -4.35 -15.48 25.80
C ILE A 191 -5.59 -15.59 24.90
N ASP A 192 -6.59 -16.35 25.35
CA ASP A 192 -7.86 -16.40 24.63
C ASP A 192 -8.59 -15.05 24.73
N SER A 193 -8.74 -14.38 23.60
CA SER A 193 -9.38 -13.07 23.53
C SER A 193 -10.91 -13.10 23.74
N GLN A 194 -11.52 -14.27 23.80
CA GLN A 194 -12.97 -14.41 24.01
C GLN A 194 -13.37 -14.24 25.48
N GLN A 195 -12.62 -13.45 26.24
CA GLN A 195 -12.86 -13.12 27.64
C GLN A 195 -13.22 -11.63 27.78
N PRO A 196 -13.88 -11.23 28.89
CA PRO A 196 -14.11 -9.82 29.16
C PRO A 196 -12.81 -9.00 29.25
N ALA A 197 -12.86 -7.74 28.83
CA ALA A 197 -11.69 -6.86 28.81
C ALA A 197 -10.98 -6.76 30.17
N ALA A 198 -11.73 -6.75 31.27
CA ALA A 198 -11.17 -6.71 32.63
C ALA A 198 -10.33 -7.95 32.98
N GLU A 199 -10.77 -9.14 32.54
CA GLU A 199 -10.01 -10.38 32.75
C GLU A 199 -8.73 -10.40 31.89
N LEU A 200 -8.81 -9.91 30.64
CA LEU A 200 -7.65 -9.76 29.77
C LEU A 200 -6.61 -8.81 30.40
N GLN A 201 -7.03 -7.65 30.92
CA GLN A 201 -6.15 -6.71 31.59
C GLN A 201 -5.47 -7.33 32.82
N MET A 202 -6.21 -8.09 33.62
CA MET A 202 -5.66 -8.78 34.79
C MET A 202 -4.61 -9.82 34.38
N GLN A 203 -4.87 -10.63 33.35
CA GLN A 203 -3.91 -11.63 32.86
C GLN A 203 -2.66 -10.98 32.26
N ILE A 204 -2.80 -9.92 31.46
CA ILE A 204 -1.68 -9.18 30.89
C ILE A 204 -0.79 -8.59 32.00
N SER A 205 -1.43 -8.03 33.05
CA SER A 205 -0.72 -7.49 34.22
C SER A 205 0.02 -8.57 35.00
N GLN A 206 -0.60 -9.72 35.24
CA GLN A 206 0.03 -10.87 35.91
C GLN A 206 1.24 -11.40 35.15
N LEU A 207 1.18 -11.39 33.82
CA LEU A 207 2.27 -11.77 32.94
C LEU A 207 3.40 -10.72 32.92
N GLN A 208 3.17 -9.51 33.42
CA GLN A 208 4.08 -8.37 33.27
C GLN A 208 4.45 -8.12 31.81
N ALA A 209 3.48 -8.27 30.89
CA ALA A 209 3.70 -8.01 29.49
C ALA A 209 3.93 -6.51 29.24
N ASP A 210 4.88 -6.20 28.38
CA ASP A 210 5.27 -4.83 28.06
C ASP A 210 4.79 -4.38 26.66
N PHE A 211 4.19 -5.28 25.90
CA PHE A 211 3.52 -5.02 24.63
C PHE A 211 2.40 -6.03 24.37
N VAL A 212 1.36 -5.61 23.66
CA VAL A 212 0.21 -6.45 23.33
C VAL A 212 0.04 -6.56 21.81
N VAL A 213 -0.26 -7.75 21.31
CA VAL A 213 -0.68 -7.98 19.92
C VAL A 213 -2.07 -8.60 19.90
N GLY A 214 -2.96 -8.09 19.04
CA GLY A 214 -4.36 -8.48 19.02
C GLY A 214 -5.25 -7.51 19.81
N PRO A 215 -6.53 -7.82 19.95
CA PRO A 215 -7.22 -9.00 19.42
C PRO A 215 -7.42 -8.98 17.90
N LEU A 216 -7.91 -10.12 17.38
CA LEU A 216 -8.19 -10.30 15.95
C LEU A 216 -9.60 -9.84 15.56
N LEU A 217 -10.58 -10.07 16.40
CA LEU A 217 -11.99 -9.83 16.07
C LEU A 217 -12.34 -8.34 16.18
N LYS A 218 -13.04 -7.82 15.18
CA LYS A 218 -13.35 -6.38 15.05
C LYS A 218 -14.04 -5.81 16.29
N ASP A 219 -15.07 -6.48 16.80
CA ASP A 219 -15.83 -6.03 17.96
C ASP A 219 -14.96 -5.94 19.22
N GLN A 220 -14.00 -6.85 19.37
CA GLN A 220 -13.04 -6.84 20.47
C GLN A 220 -12.02 -5.70 20.31
N VAL A 221 -11.54 -5.44 19.08
CA VAL A 221 -10.68 -4.31 18.80
C VAL A 221 -11.38 -3.00 19.16
N ASP A 222 -12.62 -2.82 18.72
CA ASP A 222 -13.40 -1.61 19.00
C ASP A 222 -13.66 -1.44 20.50
N SER A 223 -13.96 -2.53 21.21
CA SER A 223 -14.17 -2.49 22.65
C SER A 223 -12.88 -2.14 23.41
N ILE A 224 -11.77 -2.82 23.14
CA ILE A 224 -10.51 -2.67 23.88
C ILE A 224 -9.83 -1.33 23.55
N SER A 225 -9.85 -0.90 22.28
CA SER A 225 -9.20 0.36 21.87
C SER A 225 -9.81 1.59 22.53
N GLN A 226 -11.06 1.52 22.98
CA GLN A 226 -11.76 2.60 23.66
C GLN A 226 -11.60 2.58 25.18
N GLN A 227 -11.08 1.49 25.79
CA GLN A 227 -10.91 1.39 27.24
C GLN A 227 -10.00 2.50 27.76
N PRO A 228 -10.43 3.29 28.77
CA PRO A 228 -9.63 4.39 29.31
C PRO A 228 -8.38 3.89 30.05
N ASP A 229 -8.46 2.72 30.69
CA ASP A 229 -7.40 2.14 31.51
C ASP A 229 -6.46 1.21 30.72
N TRP A 230 -6.59 1.16 29.37
CA TRP A 230 -5.71 0.40 28.52
C TRP A 230 -4.42 1.17 28.27
N HIS A 231 -3.34 0.80 28.93
CA HIS A 231 -2.07 1.54 28.95
C HIS A 231 -0.90 0.81 28.26
N TRP A 232 -1.11 -0.41 27.75
CA TRP A 232 -0.08 -1.14 27.02
C TRP A 232 0.01 -0.65 25.55
N PRO A 233 1.24 -0.48 25.02
CA PRO A 233 1.42 -0.35 23.59
C PRO A 233 0.81 -1.57 22.88
N THR A 234 -0.01 -1.34 21.87
CA THR A 234 -0.82 -2.43 21.30
C THR A 234 -0.83 -2.38 19.78
N LEU A 235 -0.55 -3.51 19.14
CA LEU A 235 -0.78 -3.75 17.72
C LEU A 235 -2.06 -4.59 17.55
N PHE A 236 -3.18 -3.95 17.29
CA PHE A 236 -4.45 -4.60 16.99
C PHE A 236 -4.37 -5.31 15.64
N LEU A 237 -4.94 -6.53 15.54
CA LEU A 237 -4.93 -7.34 14.32
C LEU A 237 -6.19 -7.16 13.47
N ASN A 238 -6.77 -5.96 13.50
CA ASN A 238 -7.90 -5.55 12.67
C ASN A 238 -7.89 -4.03 12.47
N SER A 239 -8.80 -3.54 11.63
CA SER A 239 -8.95 -2.11 11.36
C SER A 239 -9.58 -1.37 12.55
N LYS A 240 -9.22 -0.10 12.70
CA LYS A 240 -9.85 0.85 13.62
C LYS A 240 -11.25 1.25 13.11
N ASP A 241 -12.18 1.51 14.02
CA ASP A 241 -13.39 2.24 13.66
C ASP A 241 -12.99 3.69 13.25
N PRO A 242 -13.48 4.21 12.11
CA PRO A 242 -13.14 5.57 11.65
C PRO A 242 -13.44 6.66 12.68
N ASN A 243 -14.44 6.46 13.56
CA ASN A 243 -14.84 7.42 14.56
C ASN A 243 -14.03 7.32 15.88
N THR A 244 -13.22 6.28 16.05
CA THR A 244 -12.38 6.12 17.25
C THR A 244 -11.26 7.16 17.25
N ALA A 245 -11.08 7.84 18.38
CA ALA A 245 -9.99 8.78 18.57
C ALA A 245 -8.63 8.10 18.39
N VAL A 246 -7.68 8.83 17.81
CA VAL A 246 -6.29 8.36 17.71
C VAL A 246 -5.66 8.41 19.11
N LYS A 247 -5.17 7.26 19.59
CA LYS A 247 -4.42 7.17 20.83
C LYS A 247 -2.95 6.88 20.52
N ALA A 248 -2.06 7.48 21.29
CA ALA A 248 -0.64 7.16 21.23
C ALA A 248 -0.43 5.67 21.52
N GLU A 249 0.54 5.05 20.84
CA GLU A 249 0.94 3.66 21.06
C GLU A 249 -0.16 2.62 20.77
N GLN A 250 -1.19 3.00 20.00
CA GLN A 250 -2.19 2.08 19.44
C GLN A 250 -2.03 2.01 17.92
N PHE A 251 -1.77 0.81 17.43
CA PHE A 251 -1.53 0.52 16.02
C PHE A 251 -2.54 -0.51 15.52
N TYR A 252 -2.90 -0.42 14.24
CA TYR A 252 -3.96 -1.25 13.67
C TYR A 252 -3.47 -1.90 12.38
N PHE A 253 -3.33 -3.21 12.40
CA PHE A 253 -2.88 -4.02 11.27
C PHE A 253 -4.02 -4.92 10.80
N ALA A 254 -4.56 -4.67 9.62
CA ALA A 254 -5.61 -5.46 9.00
C ALA A 254 -5.18 -5.96 7.63
N LEU A 255 -5.69 -7.12 7.21
CA LEU A 255 -5.60 -7.58 5.84
C LEU A 255 -6.72 -6.94 5.00
N SER A 256 -6.69 -5.58 4.92
CA SER A 256 -7.72 -4.81 4.23
C SER A 256 -7.76 -5.13 2.74
N MET A 257 -8.94 -5.53 2.24
CA MET A 257 -9.18 -5.72 0.82
C MET A 257 -9.42 -4.37 0.12
N GLU A 258 -9.85 -3.36 0.85
CA GLU A 258 -10.05 -1.99 0.38
C GLU A 258 -8.73 -1.32 -0.02
N ASP A 259 -7.60 -1.71 0.60
CA ASP A 259 -6.27 -1.23 0.22
C ASP A 259 -5.90 -1.66 -1.22
N GLU A 260 -6.25 -2.88 -1.61
CA GLU A 260 -6.07 -3.37 -2.98
C GLU A 260 -6.85 -2.54 -4.00
N ALA A 261 -8.11 -2.22 -3.68
CA ALA A 261 -8.93 -1.39 -4.54
C ALA A 261 -8.37 0.03 -4.68
N THR A 262 -7.81 0.58 -3.60
CA THR A 262 -7.10 1.86 -3.61
C THR A 262 -5.85 1.79 -4.49
N GLN A 263 -5.04 0.75 -4.34
CA GLN A 263 -3.84 0.50 -5.14
C GLN A 263 -4.17 0.37 -6.64
N MET A 264 -5.27 -0.33 -6.97
CA MET A 264 -5.72 -0.47 -8.36
C MET A 264 -6.15 0.88 -8.97
N ALA A 265 -6.89 1.71 -8.23
CA ALA A 265 -7.30 3.02 -8.70
C ALA A 265 -6.08 3.94 -8.93
N GLN A 266 -5.05 3.85 -8.08
CA GLN A 266 -3.79 4.56 -8.26
C GLN A 266 -3.05 4.11 -9.51
N LEU A 267 -2.96 2.79 -9.77
CA LEU A 267 -2.36 2.25 -10.98
C LEU A 267 -3.09 2.77 -12.23
N PHE A 268 -4.42 2.75 -12.23
CA PHE A 268 -5.21 3.20 -13.39
C PHE A 268 -4.99 4.68 -13.67
N GLN A 269 -4.84 5.49 -12.64
CA GLN A 269 -4.47 6.91 -12.78
C GLN A 269 -3.06 7.08 -13.36
N GLN A 270 -2.08 6.31 -12.89
CA GLN A 270 -0.70 6.35 -13.41
C GLN A 270 -0.62 5.91 -14.88
N LYS A 271 -1.46 4.95 -15.28
CA LYS A 271 -1.61 4.47 -16.67
C LYS A 271 -2.38 5.47 -17.57
N ASN A 272 -2.90 6.55 -17.00
CA ASN A 272 -3.74 7.53 -17.68
C ASN A 272 -5.00 6.92 -18.31
N TYR A 273 -5.58 5.88 -17.71
CA TYR A 273 -6.87 5.36 -18.14
C TYR A 273 -7.96 6.42 -17.89
N ARG A 274 -8.93 6.51 -18.80
CA ARG A 274 -10.01 7.50 -18.74
C ARG A 274 -11.38 6.88 -18.54
N ARG A 275 -11.58 5.67 -19.05
CA ARG A 275 -12.85 4.93 -19.00
C ARG A 275 -12.66 3.50 -18.51
N PRO A 276 -12.17 3.31 -17.28
CA PRO A 276 -12.10 1.98 -16.70
C PRO A 276 -13.51 1.47 -16.36
N VAL A 277 -13.65 0.16 -16.36
CA VAL A 277 -14.86 -0.53 -15.91
C VAL A 277 -14.54 -1.39 -14.70
N VAL A 278 -15.42 -1.37 -13.70
CA VAL A 278 -15.29 -2.20 -12.50
C VAL A 278 -16.38 -3.25 -12.46
N ILE A 279 -15.99 -4.50 -12.30
CA ILE A 279 -16.92 -5.64 -12.27
C ILE A 279 -16.70 -6.41 -10.98
N SER A 280 -17.75 -6.59 -10.19
CA SER A 280 -17.67 -7.29 -8.91
C SER A 280 -18.69 -8.42 -8.79
N SER A 281 -18.34 -9.48 -8.08
CA SER A 281 -19.32 -10.43 -7.59
C SER A 281 -20.18 -9.81 -6.49
N ALA A 282 -21.43 -10.30 -6.32
CA ALA A 282 -22.44 -9.70 -5.44
C ALA A 282 -22.25 -10.00 -3.94
N ASN A 283 -21.07 -10.41 -3.49
CA ASN A 283 -20.78 -10.56 -2.07
C ASN A 283 -20.32 -9.25 -1.41
N ASN A 284 -20.52 -9.12 -0.12
CA ASN A 284 -20.24 -7.89 0.62
C ASN A 284 -18.79 -7.39 0.48
N ILE A 285 -17.80 -8.29 0.45
CA ILE A 285 -16.38 -7.92 0.34
C ILE A 285 -16.11 -7.31 -1.04
N SER A 286 -16.56 -7.97 -2.12
CA SER A 286 -16.36 -7.50 -3.49
C SER A 286 -17.06 -6.17 -3.74
N GLN A 287 -18.25 -5.97 -3.17
CA GLN A 287 -18.97 -4.70 -3.26
C GLN A 287 -18.26 -3.56 -2.51
N ARG A 288 -17.71 -3.82 -1.31
CA ARG A 288 -16.92 -2.81 -0.59
C ARG A 288 -15.65 -2.42 -1.36
N MET A 289 -14.96 -3.40 -1.95
CA MET A 289 -13.80 -3.13 -2.82
C MET A 289 -14.20 -2.30 -4.05
N GLN A 290 -15.32 -2.61 -4.70
CA GLN A 290 -15.85 -1.83 -5.82
C GLN A 290 -16.12 -0.39 -5.40
N GLN A 291 -16.83 -0.16 -4.30
CA GLN A 291 -17.12 1.16 -3.77
C GLN A 291 -15.84 1.92 -3.40
N ARG A 292 -14.86 1.24 -2.83
CA ARG A 292 -13.56 1.85 -2.50
C ARG A 292 -12.80 2.29 -3.74
N PHE A 293 -12.77 1.46 -4.80
CA PHE A 293 -12.18 1.83 -6.08
C PHE A 293 -12.86 3.08 -6.65
N ILE A 294 -14.21 3.08 -6.72
CA ILE A 294 -15.00 4.21 -7.25
C ILE A 294 -14.70 5.49 -6.48
N SER A 295 -14.73 5.43 -5.14
CA SER A 295 -14.47 6.58 -4.29
C SER A 295 -13.05 7.12 -4.49
N GLN A 296 -12.04 6.25 -4.56
CA GLN A 296 -10.65 6.64 -4.78
C GLN A 296 -10.46 7.25 -6.17
N TRP A 297 -11.08 6.67 -7.19
CA TRP A 297 -11.05 7.16 -8.56
C TRP A 297 -11.64 8.58 -8.69
N GLN A 298 -12.77 8.83 -8.02
CA GLN A 298 -13.41 10.14 -7.97
C GLN A 298 -12.57 11.18 -7.20
N GLN A 299 -11.95 10.78 -6.08
CA GLN A 299 -11.04 11.65 -5.33
C GLN A 299 -9.83 12.14 -6.14
N GLN A 300 -9.45 11.39 -7.18
CA GLN A 300 -8.40 11.77 -8.12
C GLN A 300 -8.88 12.73 -9.22
N GLY A 301 -10.12 13.22 -9.14
CA GLY A 301 -10.71 14.17 -10.09
C GLY A 301 -11.36 13.53 -11.31
N ASN A 302 -11.58 12.22 -11.32
CA ASN A 302 -12.18 11.50 -12.44
C ASN A 302 -13.71 11.39 -12.30
N THR A 303 -14.40 11.15 -13.40
CA THR A 303 -15.82 10.83 -13.41
C THR A 303 -16.09 9.42 -12.88
N THR A 304 -17.29 9.16 -12.40
CA THR A 304 -17.68 7.83 -11.92
C THR A 304 -17.46 6.79 -13.03
N PRO A 305 -16.70 5.69 -12.77
CA PRO A 305 -16.48 4.66 -13.77
C PRO A 305 -17.74 3.83 -13.97
N GLU A 306 -17.89 3.23 -15.14
CA GLU A 306 -18.90 2.21 -15.33
C GLU A 306 -18.65 1.04 -14.37
N HIS A 307 -19.71 0.55 -13.73
CA HIS A 307 -19.57 -0.55 -12.77
C HIS A 307 -20.75 -1.50 -12.84
N TYR A 308 -20.45 -2.77 -12.67
CA TYR A 308 -21.42 -3.86 -12.78
C TYR A 308 -21.26 -4.84 -11.63
N THR A 309 -22.36 -5.48 -11.26
CA THR A 309 -22.36 -6.55 -10.25
C THR A 309 -23.06 -7.76 -10.84
N PHE A 310 -22.51 -8.95 -10.63
CA PHE A 310 -23.10 -10.21 -11.05
C PHE A 310 -23.28 -11.18 -9.87
N ASN A 311 -24.32 -11.99 -9.92
CA ASN A 311 -24.65 -12.96 -8.88
C ASN A 311 -24.18 -14.38 -9.23
N ALA A 312 -24.46 -14.80 -10.46
CA ALA A 312 -24.23 -16.16 -10.87
C ALA A 312 -23.35 -16.25 -12.14
N LYS A 313 -22.79 -17.43 -12.36
CA LYS A 313 -22.03 -17.74 -13.57
C LYS A 313 -22.81 -17.45 -14.86
N ALA A 314 -24.11 -17.76 -14.86
CA ALA A 314 -24.98 -17.54 -16.02
C ALA A 314 -25.11 -16.05 -16.39
N ASP A 315 -24.90 -15.14 -15.46
CA ASP A 315 -25.00 -13.70 -15.70
C ASP A 315 -23.77 -13.15 -16.45
N LEU A 316 -22.62 -13.85 -16.39
CA LEU A 316 -21.33 -13.36 -16.90
C LEU A 316 -21.35 -13.16 -18.42
N GLU A 317 -21.86 -14.10 -19.20
CA GLU A 317 -21.92 -13.97 -20.66
C GLU A 317 -22.78 -12.77 -21.08
N SER A 318 -23.97 -12.66 -20.49
CA SER A 318 -24.90 -11.57 -20.80
C SER A 318 -24.34 -10.23 -20.37
N LEU A 319 -23.63 -10.19 -19.25
CA LEU A 319 -22.97 -8.99 -18.74
C LEU A 319 -21.83 -8.54 -19.68
N ILE A 320 -20.97 -9.46 -20.11
CA ILE A 320 -19.87 -9.15 -21.03
C ILE A 320 -20.41 -8.71 -22.38
N ALA A 321 -21.43 -9.37 -22.91
CA ALA A 321 -22.07 -8.99 -24.18
C ALA A 321 -22.68 -7.57 -24.11
N LYS A 322 -23.30 -7.22 -22.99
CA LYS A 322 -23.81 -5.85 -22.73
C LYS A 322 -22.67 -4.85 -22.54
N LEU A 323 -21.66 -5.20 -21.75
CA LEU A 323 -20.50 -4.36 -21.48
C LEU A 323 -19.77 -3.98 -22.77
N LEU A 324 -19.51 -4.96 -23.63
CA LEU A 324 -18.80 -4.78 -24.90
C LEU A 324 -19.74 -4.41 -26.07
N GLU A 325 -21.06 -4.29 -25.82
CA GLU A 325 -22.09 -3.99 -26.82
C GLU A 325 -22.11 -4.96 -28.01
N THR A 326 -21.60 -6.17 -27.87
CA THR A 326 -21.59 -7.20 -28.92
C THR A 326 -22.97 -7.72 -29.21
N ASP A 327 -23.88 -7.73 -28.22
CA ASP A 327 -25.29 -8.03 -28.37
C ASP A 327 -26.01 -7.04 -29.35
N ARG A 328 -25.75 -5.73 -29.16
CA ARG A 328 -26.27 -4.68 -30.05
C ARG A 328 -25.69 -4.76 -31.44
N SER A 329 -24.40 -5.08 -31.56
CA SER A 329 -23.74 -5.29 -32.84
C SER A 329 -24.35 -6.49 -33.58
N SER A 330 -24.53 -7.61 -32.90
CA SER A 330 -25.18 -8.81 -33.46
C SER A 330 -26.62 -8.54 -33.87
N ALA A 331 -27.39 -7.79 -33.09
CA ALA A 331 -28.76 -7.40 -33.46
C ALA A 331 -28.79 -6.53 -34.72
N ARG A 332 -27.87 -5.57 -34.87
CA ARG A 332 -27.72 -4.72 -36.06
C ARG A 332 -27.39 -5.57 -37.31
N VAL A 333 -26.44 -6.52 -37.20
CA VAL A 333 -26.08 -7.41 -38.30
C VAL A 333 -27.28 -8.23 -38.77
N LYS A 334 -28.07 -8.80 -37.84
CA LYS A 334 -29.30 -9.53 -38.14
C LYS A 334 -30.35 -8.65 -38.82
N GLN A 335 -30.54 -7.43 -38.34
CA GLN A 335 -31.47 -6.46 -38.89
C GLN A 335 -31.11 -6.08 -40.35
N ILE A 336 -29.83 -5.80 -40.60
CA ILE A 336 -29.34 -5.47 -41.94
C ILE A 336 -29.50 -6.69 -42.88
N GLY A 337 -29.14 -7.91 -42.42
CA GLY A 337 -29.33 -9.15 -43.20
C GLY A 337 -30.78 -9.39 -43.57
N SER A 338 -31.74 -9.11 -42.67
CA SER A 338 -33.17 -9.23 -42.96
C SER A 338 -33.66 -8.19 -43.99
N LEU A 339 -33.07 -7.00 -44.03
CA LEU A 339 -33.41 -5.95 -45.00
C LEU A 339 -32.83 -6.22 -46.39
N LEU A 340 -31.66 -6.85 -46.45
CA LEU A 340 -30.99 -7.16 -47.71
C LEU A 340 -31.42 -8.51 -48.31
N ASN A 341 -32.20 -9.30 -47.58
CA ASN A 341 -32.58 -10.68 -47.93
C ASN A 341 -31.38 -11.60 -48.21
N ASP A 342 -30.24 -11.28 -47.56
CA ASP A 342 -28.98 -11.98 -47.76
C ASP A 342 -28.36 -12.35 -46.39
N LYS A 343 -27.60 -13.47 -46.35
CA LYS A 343 -26.88 -13.90 -45.15
C LYS A 343 -25.58 -13.11 -45.07
N LEU A 344 -25.60 -12.06 -44.24
CA LEU A 344 -24.40 -11.29 -43.95
C LEU A 344 -23.42 -12.09 -43.07
N GLU A 345 -22.21 -12.30 -43.56
CA GLU A 345 -21.07 -12.76 -42.76
C GLU A 345 -20.37 -11.54 -42.19
N ALA A 346 -20.68 -11.25 -40.95
CA ALA A 346 -20.04 -10.14 -40.21
C ALA A 346 -19.84 -10.53 -38.74
N ASP A 347 -18.65 -10.37 -38.26
CA ASP A 347 -18.34 -10.54 -36.84
C ASP A 347 -18.90 -9.38 -36.02
N PRO A 348 -19.48 -9.64 -34.83
CA PRO A 348 -19.90 -8.59 -33.91
C PRO A 348 -18.72 -7.72 -33.51
N HIS A 349 -18.88 -6.40 -33.61
CA HIS A 349 -17.88 -5.45 -33.14
C HIS A 349 -18.07 -5.13 -31.66
N SER A 350 -16.99 -5.19 -30.88
CA SER A 350 -16.97 -4.68 -29.53
C SER A 350 -16.76 -3.16 -29.50
N ARG A 351 -17.27 -2.49 -28.45
CA ARG A 351 -16.94 -1.08 -28.19
C ARG A 351 -15.43 -0.91 -27.90
N LEU A 352 -14.87 0.23 -28.28
CA LEU A 352 -13.42 0.50 -28.22
C LEU A 352 -13.05 1.58 -27.21
N ASP A 353 -14.01 2.13 -26.49
CA ASP A 353 -13.81 3.27 -25.59
C ASP A 353 -13.46 2.86 -24.15
N ILE A 354 -13.48 1.56 -23.82
CA ILE A 354 -13.04 1.03 -22.53
C ILE A 354 -11.53 0.86 -22.54
N ASP A 355 -10.86 1.44 -21.54
CA ASP A 355 -9.41 1.40 -21.41
C ASP A 355 -8.89 0.17 -20.63
N ALA A 356 -9.62 -0.24 -19.59
CA ALA A 356 -9.26 -1.36 -18.73
C ALA A 356 -10.49 -1.92 -17.97
N ILE A 357 -10.40 -3.18 -17.56
CA ILE A 357 -11.37 -3.81 -16.67
C ILE A 357 -10.70 -4.13 -15.33
N TYR A 358 -11.33 -3.75 -14.21
CA TYR A 358 -11.00 -4.24 -12.88
C TYR A 358 -12.04 -5.27 -12.43
N LEU A 359 -11.62 -6.52 -12.32
CA LEU A 359 -12.45 -7.66 -11.91
C LEU A 359 -12.21 -7.98 -10.43
N ILE A 360 -13.30 -8.02 -9.65
CA ILE A 360 -13.31 -8.39 -8.24
C ILE A 360 -14.16 -9.63 -8.06
N ALA A 361 -13.56 -10.78 -8.25
CA ALA A 361 -14.24 -12.08 -8.32
C ALA A 361 -13.38 -13.18 -7.66
N ASP A 362 -13.98 -14.34 -7.40
CA ASP A 362 -13.26 -15.52 -6.97
C ASP A 362 -12.49 -16.21 -8.12
N PRO A 363 -11.61 -17.20 -7.84
CA PRO A 363 -10.81 -17.85 -8.87
C PRO A 363 -11.67 -18.56 -9.93
N VAL A 364 -12.79 -19.17 -9.53
CA VAL A 364 -13.69 -19.90 -10.44
C VAL A 364 -14.38 -18.94 -11.41
N GLN A 365 -14.90 -17.85 -10.88
CA GLN A 365 -15.54 -16.80 -11.67
C GLN A 365 -14.55 -16.11 -12.62
N THR A 366 -13.33 -15.87 -12.16
CA THR A 366 -12.27 -15.23 -12.95
C THR A 366 -11.86 -16.08 -14.16
N ARG A 367 -11.72 -17.40 -13.98
CA ARG A 367 -11.40 -18.36 -15.05
C ARG A 367 -12.46 -18.42 -16.15
N LEU A 368 -13.68 -18.09 -15.80
CA LEU A 368 -14.77 -18.00 -16.79
C LEU A 368 -14.79 -16.64 -17.47
N PHE A 369 -14.63 -15.58 -16.68
CA PHE A 369 -14.72 -14.22 -17.18
C PHE A 369 -13.63 -13.88 -18.20
N LYS A 370 -12.37 -14.21 -17.89
CA LYS A 370 -11.22 -13.79 -18.71
C LYS A 370 -11.29 -14.31 -20.16
N PRO A 371 -11.53 -15.61 -20.45
CA PRO A 371 -11.69 -16.09 -21.81
C PRO A 371 -12.87 -15.47 -22.56
N PHE A 372 -14.01 -15.24 -21.87
CA PHE A 372 -15.16 -14.57 -22.51
C PHE A 372 -14.83 -13.16 -22.97
N VAL A 373 -14.09 -12.39 -22.17
CA VAL A 373 -13.62 -11.06 -22.58
C VAL A 373 -12.70 -11.19 -23.80
N ASP A 374 -11.74 -12.12 -23.77
CA ASP A 374 -10.75 -12.28 -24.84
C ASP A 374 -11.38 -12.64 -26.20
N VAL A 375 -12.42 -13.45 -26.20
CA VAL A 375 -13.13 -13.82 -27.45
C VAL A 375 -14.19 -12.81 -27.87
N SER A 376 -14.68 -11.97 -26.95
CA SER A 376 -15.70 -10.96 -27.22
C SER A 376 -15.12 -9.64 -27.73
N VAL A 377 -13.82 -9.39 -27.49
CA VAL A 377 -13.12 -8.23 -28.06
C VAL A 377 -12.81 -8.49 -29.51
N SER A 378 -13.14 -7.56 -30.41
CA SER A 378 -12.92 -7.69 -31.86
C SER A 378 -11.44 -7.96 -32.16
N GLN A 379 -11.16 -8.86 -33.12
CA GLN A 379 -9.76 -9.22 -33.45
C GLN A 379 -8.92 -8.04 -33.96
N THR A 380 -9.57 -7.03 -34.52
CA THR A 380 -8.94 -5.80 -35.01
C THR A 380 -8.78 -4.74 -33.93
N ALA A 381 -9.37 -4.94 -32.74
CA ALA A 381 -9.27 -4.00 -31.61
C ALA A 381 -7.98 -4.24 -30.80
N PRO A 382 -7.45 -3.20 -30.15
CA PRO A 382 -6.40 -3.38 -29.14
C PRO A 382 -6.88 -4.35 -28.05
N LYS A 383 -5.95 -5.14 -27.51
CA LYS A 383 -6.28 -6.01 -26.36
C LYS A 383 -6.74 -5.15 -25.18
N LEU A 384 -7.89 -5.51 -24.61
CA LEU A 384 -8.44 -4.86 -23.43
C LEU A 384 -7.74 -5.42 -22.17
N PRO A 385 -6.98 -4.61 -21.42
CA PRO A 385 -6.32 -5.08 -20.20
C PRO A 385 -7.35 -5.48 -19.14
N VAL A 386 -7.17 -6.66 -18.55
CA VAL A 386 -7.98 -7.13 -17.42
C VAL A 386 -7.09 -7.24 -16.19
N TYR A 387 -7.47 -6.49 -15.17
CA TYR A 387 -6.84 -6.50 -13.86
C TYR A 387 -7.77 -7.18 -12.86
N ALA A 388 -7.19 -7.86 -11.88
CA ALA A 388 -7.97 -8.53 -10.85
C ALA A 388 -7.40 -8.28 -9.44
N SER A 389 -8.20 -8.59 -8.42
CA SER A 389 -7.74 -8.58 -7.03
C SER A 389 -7.09 -9.92 -6.65
N SER A 390 -6.45 -9.96 -5.47
CA SER A 390 -5.90 -11.18 -4.87
C SER A 390 -6.93 -12.29 -4.69
N ARG A 391 -8.21 -11.93 -4.64
CA ARG A 391 -9.34 -12.88 -4.57
C ARG A 391 -9.46 -13.78 -5.80
N SER A 392 -8.92 -13.35 -6.94
CA SER A 392 -8.92 -14.09 -8.21
C SER A 392 -7.79 -15.12 -8.30
N HIS A 393 -6.85 -15.09 -7.38
CA HIS A 393 -5.72 -16.01 -7.35
C HIS A 393 -6.00 -17.23 -6.50
N SER A 394 -5.53 -18.39 -6.96
CA SER A 394 -5.47 -19.64 -6.21
C SER A 394 -4.15 -20.35 -6.49
N THR A 395 -3.61 -20.98 -5.46
CA THR A 395 -2.39 -21.81 -5.57
C THR A 395 -2.66 -23.18 -6.19
N GLY A 396 -3.93 -23.60 -6.29
CA GLY A 396 -4.37 -24.88 -6.84
C GLY A 396 -4.70 -24.87 -8.33
N LEU A 397 -4.25 -23.87 -9.11
CA LEU A 397 -4.52 -23.76 -10.55
C LEU A 397 -3.72 -24.80 -11.35
N ASP A 398 -4.41 -25.47 -12.28
CA ASP A 398 -3.79 -26.40 -13.22
C ASP A 398 -3.26 -25.70 -14.50
N SER A 399 -2.66 -26.46 -15.42
CA SER A 399 -2.10 -25.93 -16.66
C SER A 399 -3.17 -25.34 -17.61
N THR A 400 -4.40 -25.84 -17.55
CA THR A 400 -5.53 -25.34 -18.34
C THR A 400 -5.99 -23.99 -17.78
N ASP A 401 -6.14 -23.91 -16.47
CA ASP A 401 -6.49 -22.68 -15.78
C ASP A 401 -5.49 -21.55 -16.07
N LEU A 402 -4.19 -21.87 -16.00
CA LEU A 402 -3.12 -20.91 -16.28
C LEU A 402 -3.13 -20.40 -17.72
N ARG A 403 -3.56 -21.24 -18.67
CA ARG A 403 -3.73 -20.84 -20.07
C ARG A 403 -4.92 -19.89 -20.23
N ASP A 404 -6.04 -20.20 -19.60
CA ASP A 404 -7.27 -19.41 -19.67
C ASP A 404 -7.11 -18.03 -19.01
N LEU A 405 -6.24 -17.93 -18.02
CA LEU A 405 -5.90 -16.67 -17.32
C LEU A 405 -4.74 -15.90 -17.98
N ASN A 406 -4.22 -16.34 -19.12
CA ASN A 406 -3.05 -15.70 -19.75
C ASN A 406 -3.29 -14.20 -20.01
N GLY A 407 -2.36 -13.36 -19.54
CA GLY A 407 -2.45 -11.91 -19.63
C GLY A 407 -3.26 -11.24 -18.51
N LEU A 408 -3.86 -11.99 -17.58
CA LEU A 408 -4.48 -11.41 -16.39
C LEU A 408 -3.41 -10.90 -15.45
N THR A 409 -3.51 -9.63 -15.08
CA THR A 409 -2.65 -8.98 -14.09
C THR A 409 -3.44 -8.80 -12.78
N PHE A 410 -2.83 -9.10 -11.64
CA PHE A 410 -3.51 -9.02 -10.35
C PHE A 410 -2.56 -8.65 -9.22
N THR A 411 -3.13 -8.25 -8.09
CA THR A 411 -2.42 -8.00 -6.84
C THR A 411 -2.40 -9.25 -5.97
N GLU A 412 -1.28 -9.53 -5.29
CA GLU A 412 -1.23 -10.63 -4.31
C GLU A 412 -0.17 -10.37 -3.24
N MET A 413 -0.29 -11.03 -2.11
CA MET A 413 0.74 -11.04 -1.05
C MET A 413 2.04 -11.67 -1.56
N PRO A 414 3.22 -11.11 -1.25
CA PRO A 414 4.51 -11.73 -1.56
C PRO A 414 4.59 -13.18 -1.09
N TRP A 415 4.05 -13.46 0.09
CA TRP A 415 3.95 -14.82 0.64
C TRP A 415 3.24 -15.81 -0.27
N MET A 416 2.12 -15.40 -0.87
CA MET A 416 1.33 -16.24 -1.77
C MET A 416 1.99 -16.44 -3.15
N LEU A 417 2.84 -15.51 -3.58
CA LEU A 417 3.54 -15.58 -4.87
C LEU A 417 4.76 -16.52 -4.86
N GLY A 418 5.24 -16.93 -3.70
CA GLY A 418 6.29 -17.95 -3.60
C GLY A 418 7.69 -17.47 -3.91
N GLU A 419 8.07 -16.32 -3.42
CA GLU A 419 9.43 -15.80 -3.58
C GLU A 419 10.49 -16.77 -3.00
N GLN A 420 11.67 -16.81 -3.63
CA GLN A 420 12.76 -17.71 -3.20
C GLN A 420 13.23 -17.46 -1.77
N THR A 421 13.19 -16.21 -1.32
CA THR A 421 13.56 -15.79 0.03
C THR A 421 12.72 -16.42 1.13
N THR A 422 11.50 -16.86 0.82
CA THR A 422 10.56 -17.44 1.77
C THR A 422 10.46 -18.96 1.69
N GLN A 423 11.27 -19.63 0.87
CA GLN A 423 11.16 -21.07 0.60
C GLN A 423 11.29 -21.95 1.86
N ALA A 424 12.26 -21.66 2.73
CA ALA A 424 12.45 -22.42 3.97
C ALA A 424 11.23 -22.28 4.91
N LEU A 425 10.71 -21.08 5.05
CA LEU A 425 9.53 -20.79 5.86
C LEU A 425 8.27 -21.47 5.29
N ARG A 426 8.15 -21.54 3.95
CA ARG A 426 7.06 -22.29 3.29
C ARG A 426 7.11 -23.78 3.57
N GLN A 427 8.29 -24.38 3.55
CA GLN A 427 8.43 -25.79 3.89
C GLN A 427 8.01 -26.07 5.34
N GLN A 428 8.35 -25.19 6.28
CA GLN A 428 7.87 -25.30 7.67
C GLN A 428 6.35 -25.15 7.74
N TYR A 429 5.76 -24.17 7.03
CA TYR A 429 4.33 -24.00 6.99
C TYR A 429 3.60 -25.24 6.45
N GLN A 430 4.08 -25.81 5.34
CA GLN A 430 3.49 -27.01 4.72
C GLN A 430 3.49 -28.24 5.62
N GLN A 431 4.50 -28.37 6.48
CA GLN A 431 4.55 -29.43 7.48
C GLN A 431 3.49 -29.26 8.59
N LEU A 432 3.19 -28.02 8.96
CA LEU A 432 2.19 -27.69 9.99
C LEU A 432 0.76 -27.70 9.45
N PHE A 433 0.57 -27.30 8.20
CA PHE A 433 -0.73 -27.15 7.55
C PHE A 433 -0.75 -27.89 6.19
N PRO A 434 -0.87 -29.21 6.18
CA PRO A 434 -0.80 -30.00 4.93
C PRO A 434 -1.96 -29.74 3.97
N GLU A 435 -3.12 -29.30 4.46
CA GLU A 435 -4.30 -28.97 3.64
C GLU A 435 -4.14 -27.67 2.83
N GLN A 436 -3.11 -26.87 3.15
CA GLN A 436 -2.74 -25.65 2.43
C GLN A 436 -3.90 -24.66 2.18
N ASP A 437 -4.81 -24.52 3.14
CA ASP A 437 -5.87 -23.52 3.08
C ASP A 437 -5.29 -22.11 2.86
N GLU A 438 -5.74 -21.41 1.81
CA GLU A 438 -5.19 -20.12 1.41
C GLU A 438 -5.49 -19.01 2.42
N THR A 439 -6.63 -19.11 3.12
CA THR A 439 -6.98 -18.17 4.18
C THR A 439 -6.02 -18.31 5.35
N LEU A 440 -5.73 -19.55 5.75
CA LEU A 440 -4.77 -19.83 6.81
C LEU A 440 -3.34 -19.43 6.42
N GLN A 441 -2.96 -19.58 5.14
CA GLN A 441 -1.68 -19.09 4.62
C GLN A 441 -1.56 -17.57 4.79
N ARG A 442 -2.60 -16.81 4.43
CA ARG A 442 -2.61 -15.34 4.58
C ARG A 442 -2.52 -14.92 6.04
N LEU A 443 -3.21 -15.63 6.93
CA LEU A 443 -3.18 -15.37 8.37
C LEU A 443 -1.85 -15.75 9.02
N PHE A 444 -1.18 -16.79 8.55
CA PHE A 444 0.19 -17.11 8.95
C PHE A 444 1.14 -15.96 8.60
N GLY A 445 1.08 -15.46 7.35
CA GLY A 445 1.84 -14.27 6.93
C GLY A 445 1.55 -13.05 7.79
N MET A 446 0.28 -12.84 8.17
CA MET A 446 -0.11 -11.76 9.09
C MET A 446 0.53 -11.92 10.47
N GLY A 447 0.53 -13.11 11.04
CA GLY A 447 1.17 -13.39 12.33
C GLY A 447 2.68 -13.15 12.28
N PHE A 448 3.34 -13.59 11.21
CA PHE A 448 4.77 -13.38 10.99
C PHE A 448 5.12 -11.89 10.92
N ASP A 449 4.37 -11.14 10.12
CA ASP A 449 4.57 -9.70 9.98
C ASP A 449 4.23 -8.94 11.26
N ALA A 450 3.16 -9.32 11.97
CA ALA A 450 2.76 -8.69 13.23
C ALA A 450 3.90 -8.70 14.26
N TYR A 451 4.62 -9.82 14.38
CA TYR A 451 5.78 -9.90 15.28
C TYR A 451 6.92 -8.98 14.83
N ASN A 452 7.28 -9.05 13.55
CA ASN A 452 8.42 -8.30 13.01
C ASN A 452 8.17 -6.78 12.92
N LEU A 453 6.90 -6.36 12.79
CA LEU A 453 6.50 -4.96 12.76
C LEU A 453 6.79 -4.21 14.08
N ILE A 454 6.70 -4.90 15.22
CA ILE A 454 6.76 -4.27 16.55
C ILE A 454 7.98 -3.35 16.66
N GLY A 455 9.16 -3.83 16.31
CA GLY A 455 10.40 -3.05 16.39
C GLY A 455 10.44 -1.83 15.49
N SER A 456 9.62 -1.79 14.43
CA SER A 456 9.62 -0.71 13.43
C SER A 456 8.59 0.38 13.69
N LEU A 457 7.58 0.15 14.53
CA LEU A 457 6.42 1.03 14.67
C LEU A 457 6.77 2.47 15.07
N ARG A 458 7.65 2.65 16.06
CA ARG A 458 8.09 4.00 16.47
C ARG A 458 8.86 4.73 15.37
N GLN A 459 9.68 4.02 14.61
CA GLN A 459 10.42 4.62 13.49
C GLN A 459 9.45 5.02 12.36
N GLN A 460 8.47 4.19 12.05
CA GLN A 460 7.46 4.51 11.04
C GLN A 460 6.61 5.72 11.43
N GLN A 461 6.33 5.95 12.72
CA GLN A 461 5.63 7.17 13.18
C GLN A 461 6.41 8.45 12.84
N GLN A 462 7.73 8.41 12.91
CA GLN A 462 8.60 9.54 12.60
C GLN A 462 8.92 9.69 11.11
N LEU A 463 8.78 8.61 10.35
CA LEU A 463 9.05 8.53 8.92
C LEU A 463 7.81 8.08 8.16
N PRO A 464 6.92 9.00 7.74
CA PRO A 464 5.65 8.65 7.10
C PRO A 464 5.78 7.84 5.80
N ALA A 465 6.93 7.92 5.13
CA ALA A 465 7.21 7.15 3.92
C ALA A 465 8.02 5.88 4.18
N ALA A 466 8.32 5.57 5.43
CA ALA A 466 8.99 4.33 5.77
C ALA A 466 8.06 3.14 5.49
N ILE A 467 8.60 2.16 4.81
CA ILE A 467 7.88 0.96 4.40
C ILE A 467 8.52 -0.25 5.06
N PHE A 468 7.73 -1.03 5.74
CA PHE A 468 8.12 -2.35 6.20
C PHE A 468 7.77 -3.37 5.12
N ALA A 469 8.79 -4.05 4.58
CA ALA A 469 8.59 -5.11 3.59
C ALA A 469 8.26 -6.42 4.30
N GLY A 470 6.98 -6.78 4.33
CA GLY A 470 6.45 -7.96 5.00
C GLY A 470 6.06 -9.08 4.04
N LEU A 471 5.69 -10.23 4.60
CA LEU A 471 5.10 -11.35 3.86
C LEU A 471 3.72 -11.00 3.29
N THR A 472 2.99 -10.10 3.96
CA THR A 472 1.64 -9.67 3.57
C THR A 472 1.65 -8.51 2.57
N GLY A 473 2.79 -7.89 2.31
CA GLY A 473 2.95 -6.74 1.42
C GLY A 473 3.90 -5.69 1.98
N GLN A 474 3.93 -4.56 1.32
CA GLN A 474 4.62 -3.37 1.84
C GLN A 474 3.69 -2.64 2.81
N LEU A 475 4.09 -2.53 4.06
CA LEU A 475 3.28 -1.97 5.14
C LEU A 475 3.76 -0.58 5.50
N ARG A 476 2.83 0.37 5.55
CA ARG A 476 3.09 1.78 5.90
C ARG A 476 2.18 2.19 7.04
N LEU A 477 2.76 2.79 8.07
CA LEU A 477 2.02 3.35 9.19
C LEU A 477 1.51 4.76 8.87
N ASN A 478 0.22 4.96 9.02
CA ASN A 478 -0.45 6.25 8.88
C ASN A 478 -0.46 7.03 10.20
N LYS A 479 -0.74 8.34 10.12
CA LYS A 479 -0.82 9.23 11.28
C LYS A 479 -1.90 8.83 12.30
N ASP A 480 -2.92 8.11 11.87
CA ASP A 480 -4.02 7.63 12.72
C ASP A 480 -3.73 6.28 13.39
N GLY A 481 -2.52 5.76 13.26
CA GLY A 481 -2.10 4.48 13.80
C GLY A 481 -2.48 3.27 12.92
N SER A 482 -3.21 3.46 11.82
CA SER A 482 -3.53 2.36 10.91
C SER A 482 -2.36 2.02 9.99
N LEU A 483 -2.18 0.74 9.70
CA LEU A 483 -1.24 0.25 8.70
C LEU A 483 -1.96 0.04 7.37
N THR A 484 -1.55 0.76 6.33
CA THR A 484 -1.97 0.48 4.95
C THR A 484 -1.02 -0.50 4.30
N ARG A 485 -1.56 -1.32 3.42
CA ARG A 485 -0.85 -2.42 2.78
C ARG A 485 -0.85 -2.24 1.26
N GLN A 486 0.33 -2.36 0.66
CA GLN A 486 0.50 -2.42 -0.78
C GLN A 486 0.96 -3.83 -1.17
N LEU A 487 0.19 -4.48 -2.03
CA LEU A 487 0.46 -5.83 -2.51
C LEU A 487 1.44 -5.83 -3.67
N SER A 488 2.07 -6.98 -3.91
CA SER A 488 2.87 -7.21 -5.10
C SER A 488 1.99 -7.43 -6.32
N TRP A 489 2.51 -7.03 -7.48
CA TRP A 489 1.86 -7.31 -8.77
C TRP A 489 2.33 -8.64 -9.33
N ALA A 490 1.39 -9.38 -9.91
CA ALA A 490 1.67 -10.61 -10.61
C ALA A 490 0.84 -10.73 -11.89
N MET A 491 1.31 -11.52 -12.83
CA MET A 491 0.67 -11.78 -14.11
C MET A 491 0.79 -13.25 -14.47
N TYR A 492 -0.27 -13.81 -15.04
CA TYR A 492 -0.20 -15.09 -15.71
C TYR A 492 0.31 -14.90 -17.14
N ARG A 493 1.48 -15.48 -17.43
CA ARG A 493 2.09 -15.38 -18.76
C ARG A 493 2.79 -16.69 -19.13
N ASN A 494 2.49 -17.20 -20.33
CA ASN A 494 3.05 -18.45 -20.84
C ASN A 494 2.86 -19.63 -19.85
N ASN A 495 1.65 -19.81 -19.36
CA ASN A 495 1.24 -20.84 -18.39
C ASN A 495 2.05 -20.82 -17.08
N ARG A 496 2.52 -19.65 -16.68
CA ARG A 496 3.27 -19.46 -15.42
C ARG A 496 2.86 -18.16 -14.73
N LEU A 497 2.85 -18.22 -13.42
CA LEU A 497 2.77 -17.03 -12.59
C LEU A 497 4.11 -16.29 -12.62
N ARG A 498 4.07 -14.97 -12.87
CA ARG A 498 5.26 -14.13 -12.87
C ARG A 498 5.02 -12.88 -12.02
N PRO A 499 5.89 -12.59 -11.07
CA PRO A 499 5.91 -11.27 -10.43
C PRO A 499 6.18 -10.19 -11.49
N VAL A 500 5.54 -9.03 -11.35
CA VAL A 500 5.70 -7.87 -12.21
C VAL A 500 6.06 -6.68 -11.35
N GLN A 501 7.10 -5.93 -11.73
CA GLN A 501 7.39 -4.62 -11.13
C GLN A 501 6.45 -3.62 -11.79
N GLU A 502 5.45 -3.15 -11.11
CA GLU A 502 4.38 -2.27 -11.62
C GLU A 502 4.00 -2.47 -13.09
N PRO A 503 2.82 -3.05 -13.38
CA PRO A 503 2.39 -3.40 -14.73
C PRO A 503 2.15 -2.20 -15.64
#